data_e5f8bbd6fcc190ca9faa92444b65842d
#
_entry.id   e5f8bbd6fcc190ca9faa92444b65842d
#
_cell.length_a   1.000
_cell.length_b   1.000
_cell.length_c   1.000
_cell.angle_alpha   90.00
_cell.angle_beta   90.00
_cell.angle_gamma   90.00
#
_symmetry.space_group_name_H-M   'P 1'
#
loop_
_entity.id
_entity.type
_entity.pdbx_description
1 polymer ?
#
loop_
_entity_poly.entity_id
_entity_poly.type
_entity_poly.pdbx_seq_one_letter_code
_entity_poly.pdbx_strand_id
1 'polypeptide(L)'
;RVAVGSLDLRGTGITSLPDNLSVGGYLYLRGTGITSLPDNFSCDSLYLDPERISNVAYRENCGHSSRTIFAVWTKGEFRIAAGCFFGTIEEFEDAVDNRYSGDAAEGYKQAGRDCVAELTEKLNVAA
;
A
#
# COMPACT_ATOMS: atom_id res chain seq x y z
N ARG A 1 21.71 -0.73 -3.87
CA ARG A 1 20.46 -0.19 -4.34
C ARG A 1 20.04 -0.86 -5.64
N VAL A 2 18.80 -1.32 -5.72
CA VAL A 2 18.25 -1.97 -6.89
C VAL A 2 17.18 -1.05 -7.51
N ALA A 3 17.33 -0.74 -8.78
CA ALA A 3 16.39 0.13 -9.50
C ALA A 3 15.92 -0.57 -10.77
N VAL A 4 14.60 -0.65 -10.97
CA VAL A 4 13.98 -1.27 -12.15
C VAL A 4 12.79 -0.44 -12.62
N GLY A 5 12.35 -0.64 -13.87
CA GLY A 5 11.20 0.08 -14.43
C GLY A 5 9.89 -0.36 -13.82
N SER A 6 9.54 -1.61 -13.98
CA SER A 6 8.40 -2.26 -13.32
C SER A 6 8.81 -3.67 -12.98
N LEU A 7 8.22 -4.22 -11.93
CA LEU A 7 8.64 -5.54 -11.45
C LEU A 7 7.41 -6.38 -11.18
N ASP A 8 7.28 -7.48 -11.93
CA ASP A 8 6.18 -8.42 -11.79
C ASP A 8 6.74 -9.74 -11.25
N LEU A 9 6.45 -10.04 -10.00
CA LEU A 9 6.92 -11.24 -9.32
C LEU A 9 5.80 -12.26 -9.09
N ARG A 10 4.65 -12.05 -9.71
CA ARG A 10 3.50 -12.96 -9.57
C ARG A 10 3.89 -14.38 -9.99
N GLY A 11 3.47 -15.33 -9.15
CA GLY A 11 3.73 -16.75 -9.44
C GLY A 11 5.15 -17.19 -9.23
N THR A 12 6.03 -16.35 -8.69
CA THR A 12 7.38 -16.75 -8.34
C THR A 12 7.41 -17.27 -6.91
N GLY A 13 8.46 -17.99 -6.55
CA GLY A 13 8.64 -18.49 -5.20
C GLY A 13 9.40 -17.54 -4.28
N ILE A 14 9.52 -16.28 -4.66
CA ILE A 14 10.30 -15.32 -3.87
C ILE A 14 9.65 -15.08 -2.51
N THR A 15 10.47 -14.95 -1.47
CA THR A 15 10.00 -14.81 -0.08
C THR A 15 10.42 -13.51 0.57
N SER A 16 11.24 -12.70 -0.07
CA SER A 16 11.64 -11.39 0.45
C SER A 16 12.08 -10.48 -0.69
N LEU A 17 12.10 -9.18 -0.40
CA LEU A 17 12.58 -8.15 -1.30
C LEU A 17 13.83 -7.50 -0.71
N PRO A 18 14.76 -7.03 -1.55
CA PRO A 18 15.93 -6.31 -1.04
C PRO A 18 15.54 -4.95 -0.50
N ASP A 19 16.30 -4.47 0.49
CA ASP A 19 16.19 -3.09 0.94
C ASP A 19 16.56 -2.14 -0.19
N ASN A 20 15.99 -0.93 -0.15
CA ASN A 20 16.26 0.12 -1.13
C ASN A 20 15.87 -0.26 -2.55
N LEU A 21 14.88 -1.13 -2.70
CA LEU A 21 14.32 -1.46 -4.00
C LEU A 21 13.60 -0.23 -4.54
N SER A 22 13.91 0.17 -5.76
CA SER A 22 13.28 1.31 -6.42
C SER A 22 12.65 0.83 -7.72
N VAL A 23 11.33 0.92 -7.81
CA VAL A 23 10.55 0.51 -8.96
C VAL A 23 9.92 1.77 -9.56
N GLY A 24 10.23 2.07 -10.82
CA GLY A 24 9.73 3.27 -11.47
C GLY A 24 8.27 3.20 -11.89
N GLY A 25 7.72 2.01 -12.00
CA GLY A 25 6.32 1.77 -12.34
C GLY A 25 5.64 0.93 -11.28
N TYR A 26 4.98 -0.13 -11.69
CA TYR A 26 4.24 -0.98 -10.76
C TYR A 26 5.11 -2.09 -10.18
N LEU A 27 4.76 -2.48 -8.96
CA LEU A 27 5.37 -3.59 -8.25
C LEU A 27 4.27 -4.61 -7.94
N TYR A 28 4.30 -5.75 -8.61
CA TYR A 28 3.32 -6.83 -8.44
C TYR A 28 3.89 -7.94 -7.55
N LEU A 29 3.27 -8.12 -6.39
CA LEU A 29 3.71 -9.12 -5.41
C LEU A 29 2.64 -10.17 -5.11
N ARG A 30 1.53 -10.17 -5.85
CA ARG A 30 0.47 -11.15 -5.60
C ARG A 30 0.93 -12.55 -5.93
N GLY A 31 0.51 -13.50 -5.11
CA GLY A 31 0.84 -14.91 -5.33
C GLY A 31 2.31 -15.25 -5.05
N THR A 32 3.02 -14.41 -4.30
CA THR A 32 4.39 -14.69 -3.89
C THR A 32 4.41 -15.26 -2.48
N GLY A 33 5.58 -15.71 -2.03
CA GLY A 33 5.78 -16.18 -0.66
C GLY A 33 6.20 -15.09 0.32
N ILE A 34 6.13 -13.82 -0.09
CA ILE A 34 6.55 -12.69 0.74
C ILE A 34 5.57 -12.52 1.89
N THR A 35 6.08 -12.35 3.11
CA THR A 35 5.28 -12.17 4.32
C THR A 35 5.55 -10.83 5.01
N SER A 36 6.50 -10.06 4.53
CA SER A 36 6.75 -8.70 5.03
C SER A 36 7.43 -7.87 3.95
N LEU A 37 7.27 -6.56 4.04
CA LEU A 37 7.91 -5.61 3.13
C LEU A 37 9.17 -5.04 3.76
N PRO A 38 10.18 -4.67 2.97
CA PRO A 38 11.37 -4.00 3.51
C PRO A 38 11.02 -2.60 4.01
N ASP A 39 11.88 -2.04 4.87
CA ASP A 39 11.66 -0.71 5.42
C ASP A 39 11.84 0.41 4.39
N ASN A 40 12.58 0.15 3.33
CA ASN A 40 12.87 1.16 2.30
C ASN A 40 12.60 0.58 0.92
N PHE A 41 11.56 1.08 0.27
CA PHE A 41 11.27 0.75 -1.12
C PHE A 41 10.45 1.89 -1.74
N SER A 42 10.40 1.96 -3.05
CA SER A 42 9.55 2.92 -3.75
C SER A 42 8.97 2.30 -5.01
N CYS A 43 7.77 2.74 -5.37
CA CYS A 43 7.09 2.35 -6.60
C CYS A 43 5.98 3.35 -6.88
N ASP A 44 5.44 3.33 -8.12
CA ASP A 44 4.29 4.14 -8.48
C ASP A 44 2.97 3.47 -8.12
N SER A 45 2.92 2.15 -8.19
CA SER A 45 1.72 1.38 -7.85
C SER A 45 2.15 0.09 -7.16
N LEU A 46 1.42 -0.33 -6.15
CA LEU A 46 1.76 -1.51 -5.36
C LEU A 46 0.59 -2.47 -5.32
N TYR A 47 0.83 -3.71 -5.76
CA TYR A 47 -0.17 -4.78 -5.75
C TYR A 47 0.37 -5.96 -4.96
N LEU A 48 -0.37 -6.38 -3.95
CA LEU A 48 0.01 -7.51 -3.10
C LEU A 48 -1.23 -8.14 -2.48
N ASP A 49 -1.03 -9.24 -1.78
CA ASP A 49 -2.08 -9.89 -1.00
C ASP A 49 -1.94 -9.39 0.44
N PRO A 50 -2.68 -8.36 0.87
CA PRO A 50 -2.42 -7.71 2.16
C PRO A 50 -2.64 -8.63 3.36
N GLU A 51 -3.50 -9.63 3.22
CA GLU A 51 -3.75 -10.60 4.29
C GLU A 51 -2.54 -11.49 4.59
N ARG A 52 -1.56 -11.54 3.67
CA ARG A 52 -0.35 -12.35 3.81
C ARG A 52 0.86 -11.59 4.31
N ILE A 53 0.76 -10.27 4.39
CA ILE A 53 1.88 -9.39 4.71
C ILE A 53 1.72 -8.88 6.14
N SER A 54 2.68 -9.20 7.01
CA SER A 54 2.56 -8.89 8.44
C SER A 54 2.64 -7.39 8.76
N ASN A 55 3.40 -6.63 7.98
CA ASN A 55 3.58 -5.20 8.22
C ASN A 55 2.75 -4.34 7.26
N VAL A 56 1.51 -4.76 7.05
CA VAL A 56 0.50 -4.06 6.26
C VAL A 56 -0.81 -4.06 7.06
N ALA A 57 -1.56 -2.97 7.02
CA ALA A 57 -2.93 -2.92 7.52
C ALA A 57 -3.85 -2.64 6.35
N TYR A 58 -5.03 -3.26 6.31
CA TYR A 58 -5.91 -3.16 5.15
C TYR A 58 -7.37 -3.14 5.54
N ARG A 59 -8.19 -2.64 4.61
CA ARG A 59 -9.66 -2.67 4.68
C ARG A 59 -10.20 -3.13 3.34
N GLU A 60 -11.12 -4.09 3.37
CA GLU A 60 -11.75 -4.63 2.17
C GLU A 60 -13.12 -4.00 1.95
N ASN A 61 -13.64 -4.16 0.74
CA ASN A 61 -14.99 -3.71 0.37
C ASN A 61 -15.21 -2.21 0.61
N CYS A 62 -14.21 -1.41 0.29
CA CYS A 62 -14.30 0.04 0.42
C CYS A 62 -15.02 0.63 -0.80
N GLY A 63 -16.00 1.47 -0.55
CA GLY A 63 -16.73 2.19 -1.59
C GLY A 63 -17.57 1.29 -2.46
N HIS A 64 -18.02 1.84 -3.58
CA HIS A 64 -18.94 1.14 -4.50
C HIS A 64 -18.29 0.03 -5.31
N SER A 65 -16.99 0.07 -5.47
CA SER A 65 -16.24 -0.90 -6.28
C SER A 65 -15.69 -2.07 -5.46
N SER A 66 -16.04 -2.15 -4.19
CA SER A 66 -15.51 -3.17 -3.26
C SER A 66 -13.99 -3.20 -3.25
N ARG A 67 -13.37 -2.04 -3.29
CA ARG A 67 -11.92 -1.90 -3.38
C ARG A 67 -11.26 -2.25 -2.06
N THR A 68 -10.08 -2.86 -2.15
CA THR A 68 -9.22 -3.06 -0.99
C THR A 68 -8.21 -1.91 -0.90
N ILE A 69 -8.12 -1.31 0.27
CA ILE A 69 -7.19 -0.21 0.56
C ILE A 69 -6.23 -0.73 1.62
N PHE A 70 -4.95 -0.49 1.47
CA PHE A 70 -3.99 -0.89 2.50
C PHE A 70 -2.93 0.18 2.71
N ALA A 71 -2.34 0.15 3.92
CA ALA A 71 -1.26 1.07 4.32
C ALA A 71 0.03 0.30 4.49
N VAL A 72 1.13 0.92 4.10
CA VAL A 72 2.48 0.38 4.27
C VAL A 72 3.37 1.44 4.91
N TRP A 73 4.52 1.00 5.43
CA TRP A 73 5.54 1.90 5.98
C TRP A 73 6.78 1.78 5.11
N THR A 74 7.23 2.89 4.56
CA THR A 74 8.45 2.91 3.76
C THR A 74 9.13 4.27 3.86
N LYS A 75 10.44 4.26 3.98
CA LYS A 75 11.26 5.48 4.04
C LYS A 75 10.82 6.44 5.15
N GLY A 76 10.43 5.86 6.29
CA GLY A 76 10.07 6.64 7.46
C GLY A 76 8.69 7.29 7.41
N GLU A 77 7.81 6.87 6.50
CA GLU A 77 6.46 7.42 6.42
C GLU A 77 5.45 6.37 6.00
N PHE A 78 4.18 6.67 6.28
CA PHE A 78 3.07 5.82 5.84
C PHE A 78 2.67 6.19 4.42
N ARG A 79 2.32 5.17 3.62
CA ARG A 79 1.74 5.34 2.29
C ARG A 79 0.50 4.48 2.16
N ILE A 80 -0.44 4.94 1.34
CA ILE A 80 -1.70 4.25 1.07
C ILE A 80 -1.66 3.71 -0.35
N ALA A 81 -2.08 2.46 -0.52
CA ALA A 81 -2.26 1.84 -1.82
C ALA A 81 -3.73 1.55 -2.04
N ALA A 82 -4.24 1.92 -3.21
CA ALA A 82 -5.64 1.72 -3.58
C ALA A 82 -5.70 1.62 -5.10
N GLY A 83 -5.87 0.39 -5.62
CA GLY A 83 -5.80 0.16 -7.05
C GLY A 83 -4.44 0.59 -7.59
N CYS A 84 -4.42 1.46 -8.59
CA CYS A 84 -3.16 1.96 -9.15
C CYS A 84 -2.59 3.15 -8.37
N PHE A 85 -3.30 3.66 -7.37
CA PHE A 85 -2.81 4.77 -6.55
C PHE A 85 -1.83 4.26 -5.49
N PHE A 86 -0.74 5.00 -5.30
CA PHE A 86 0.21 4.76 -4.21
C PHE A 86 0.84 6.09 -3.82
N GLY A 87 0.61 6.54 -2.58
CA GLY A 87 1.13 7.82 -2.12
C GLY A 87 0.89 8.03 -0.64
N THR A 88 1.22 9.23 -0.16
CA THR A 88 1.00 9.60 1.24
C THR A 88 -0.49 9.69 1.55
N ILE A 89 -0.83 9.77 2.85
CA ILE A 89 -2.23 9.91 3.25
C ILE A 89 -2.83 11.22 2.70
N GLU A 90 -2.06 12.31 2.70
CA GLU A 90 -2.51 13.59 2.14
C GLU A 90 -2.78 13.48 0.65
N GLU A 91 -1.87 12.84 -0.09
CA GLU A 91 -2.05 12.61 -1.52
C GLU A 91 -3.26 11.73 -1.79
N PHE A 92 -3.47 10.71 -0.96
CA PHE A 92 -4.62 9.83 -1.07
C PHE A 92 -5.93 10.60 -0.86
N GLU A 93 -5.99 11.43 0.18
CA GLU A 93 -7.21 12.21 0.45
C GLU A 93 -7.49 13.21 -0.66
N ASP A 94 -6.46 13.86 -1.21
CA ASP A 94 -6.62 14.74 -2.36
C ASP A 94 -7.14 13.98 -3.58
N ALA A 95 -6.60 12.80 -3.85
CA ALA A 95 -7.05 11.98 -4.97
C ALA A 95 -8.52 11.55 -4.80
N VAL A 96 -8.91 11.21 -3.57
CA VAL A 96 -10.29 10.86 -3.27
C VAL A 96 -11.22 12.05 -3.52
N ASP A 97 -10.84 13.23 -3.03
CA ASP A 97 -11.67 14.44 -3.17
C ASP A 97 -11.79 14.87 -4.64
N ASN A 98 -10.82 14.55 -5.47
CA ASN A 98 -10.88 14.84 -6.91
C ASN A 98 -11.83 13.92 -7.67
N ARG A 99 -12.14 12.73 -7.15
CA ARG A 99 -12.97 11.73 -7.84
C ARG A 99 -14.33 11.52 -7.21
N TYR A 100 -14.46 11.76 -5.93
CA TYR A 100 -15.66 11.44 -5.15
C TYR A 100 -16.07 12.62 -4.30
N SER A 101 -17.30 12.60 -3.82
CA SER A 101 -17.81 13.62 -2.90
C SER A 101 -18.75 12.96 -1.91
N GLY A 102 -19.12 13.70 -0.85
CA GLY A 102 -20.07 13.24 0.13
C GLY A 102 -19.61 11.98 0.85
N ASP A 103 -20.57 11.07 1.08
CA ASP A 103 -20.33 9.85 1.86
C ASP A 103 -19.30 8.91 1.21
N ALA A 104 -19.26 8.87 -0.11
CA ALA A 104 -18.30 8.04 -0.82
C ALA A 104 -16.87 8.52 -0.53
N ALA A 105 -16.64 9.83 -0.62
CA ALA A 105 -15.32 10.39 -0.32
C ALA A 105 -14.93 10.15 1.13
N GLU A 106 -15.85 10.40 2.07
CA GLU A 106 -15.58 10.21 3.49
C GLU A 106 -15.27 8.74 3.82
N GLY A 107 -15.99 7.81 3.19
CA GLY A 107 -15.75 6.37 3.40
C GLY A 107 -14.35 5.95 2.98
N TYR A 108 -13.89 6.40 1.81
CA TYR A 108 -12.54 6.10 1.36
C TYR A 108 -11.48 6.73 2.26
N LYS A 109 -11.66 8.00 2.62
CA LYS A 109 -10.70 8.70 3.48
C LYS A 109 -10.62 8.04 4.85
N GLN A 110 -11.76 7.66 5.41
CA GLN A 110 -11.79 6.99 6.72
C GLN A 110 -11.08 5.64 6.66
N ALA A 111 -11.27 4.87 5.59
CA ALA A 111 -10.58 3.60 5.42
C ALA A 111 -9.06 3.80 5.42
N GLY A 112 -8.57 4.81 4.73
CA GLY A 112 -7.15 5.13 4.74
C GLY A 112 -6.63 5.50 6.13
N ARG A 113 -7.37 6.32 6.85
CA ARG A 113 -7.01 6.73 8.21
C ARG A 113 -7.00 5.53 9.15
N ASP A 114 -7.97 4.65 9.04
CA ASP A 114 -8.06 3.44 9.86
C ASP A 114 -6.87 2.51 9.60
N CYS A 115 -6.47 2.37 8.34
CA CYS A 115 -5.30 1.57 8.00
C CYS A 115 -4.03 2.15 8.62
N VAL A 116 -3.84 3.46 8.55
CA VAL A 116 -2.66 4.11 9.14
C VAL A 116 -2.68 3.94 10.66
N ALA A 117 -3.83 4.12 11.30
CA ALA A 117 -3.94 3.96 12.76
C ALA A 117 -3.60 2.54 13.20
N GLU A 118 -4.13 1.54 12.50
CA GLU A 118 -3.85 0.15 12.81
C GLU A 118 -2.37 -0.18 12.59
N LEU A 119 -1.79 0.30 11.50
CA LEU A 119 -0.39 0.03 11.19
C LEU A 119 0.55 0.73 12.18
N THR A 120 0.18 1.93 12.63
CA THR A 120 0.91 2.63 13.69
C THR A 120 1.04 1.76 14.93
N GLU A 121 -0.05 1.12 15.34
CA GLU A 121 -0.04 0.23 16.49
C GLU A 121 0.77 -1.04 16.22
N LYS A 122 0.59 -1.65 15.05
CA LYS A 122 1.32 -2.87 14.66
C LYS A 122 2.82 -2.68 14.68
N LEU A 123 3.29 -1.55 14.18
CA LEU A 123 4.72 -1.28 14.05
C LEU A 123 5.29 -0.55 15.26
N ASN A 124 4.44 -0.06 16.14
CA ASN A 124 4.83 0.70 17.32
C ASN A 124 5.69 1.91 16.94
N VAL A 125 5.24 2.66 15.93
CA VAL A 125 5.91 3.89 15.47
C VAL A 125 4.97 5.08 15.63
N ALA A 126 5.54 6.29 15.60
CA ALA A 126 4.75 7.51 15.63
C ALA A 126 4.15 7.77 14.23
N ALA A 127 2.89 8.15 14.20
CA ALA A 127 2.22 8.48 12.95
C ALA A 127 2.65 9.86 12.43
#